data_9f22aaae674f43e0dd94e008a24c6ba9
#
_entry.id   9f22aaae674f43e0dd94e008a24c6ba9
#
_cell.length_a   1.000
_cell.length_b   1.000
_cell.length_c   1.000
_cell.angle_alpha   90.00
_cell.angle_beta   90.00
_cell.angle_gamma   90.00
#
_symmetry.space_group_name_H-M   'P 1'
#
loop_
_entity.id
_entity.type
_entity.pdbx_description
1 polymer ?
#
loop_
_entity_poly.entity_id
_entity_poly.type
_entity_poly.pdbx_seq_one_letter_code
_entity_poly.pdbx_strand_id
1 'polypeptide(L)'
;MNDYLMKMDAYWRAANYLSAAQLYLLDNPLLKEPLKKEHVKKKIVGHWGTVPGQNFVYVHMNRAIKKYDLDMIYISGPGHGGNFFVSNAYLEGTYSEVYP
;
A
#
# COMPACT_ATOMS: atom_id res chain seq x y z
N MET A 1 1.92 23.67 -2.16
CA MET A 1 1.94 22.51 -1.23
C MET A 1 3.34 22.39 -0.65
N ASN A 2 3.49 22.20 0.65
CA ASN A 2 4.83 22.07 1.22
C ASN A 2 5.44 20.69 0.89
N ASP A 3 6.76 20.61 1.05
CA ASP A 3 7.51 19.40 0.71
C ASP A 3 7.06 18.16 1.48
N TYR A 4 6.71 18.34 2.75
CA TYR A 4 6.25 17.23 3.59
C TYR A 4 4.94 16.62 3.07
N LEU A 5 3.98 17.47 2.70
CA LEU A 5 2.70 17.00 2.15
C LEU A 5 2.89 16.33 0.78
N MET A 6 3.82 16.83 -0.02
CA MET A 6 4.16 16.20 -1.31
C MET A 6 4.72 14.79 -1.10
N LYS A 7 5.56 14.60 -0.10
CA LYS A 7 6.10 13.27 0.24
C LYS A 7 5.02 12.34 0.77
N MET A 8 4.10 12.83 1.59
CA MET A 8 2.96 12.05 2.07
C MET A 8 2.07 11.61 0.90
N ASP A 9 1.79 12.50 -0.02
CA ASP A 9 1.00 12.19 -1.21
C ASP A 9 1.68 11.13 -2.07
N ALA A 10 3.00 11.27 -2.28
CA ALA A 10 3.77 10.28 -3.04
C ALA A 10 3.75 8.91 -2.38
N TYR A 11 3.90 8.85 -1.06
CA TYR A 11 3.82 7.59 -0.32
C TYR A 11 2.43 6.96 -0.45
N TRP A 12 1.39 7.75 -0.26
CA TRP A 12 0.00 7.28 -0.37
C TRP A 12 -0.28 6.69 -1.77
N ARG A 13 0.17 7.38 -2.81
CA ARG A 13 0.00 6.88 -4.19
C ARG A 13 0.78 5.60 -4.43
N ALA A 14 1.99 5.49 -3.90
CA ALA A 14 2.79 4.27 -4.00
C ALA A 14 2.12 3.10 -3.28
N ALA A 15 1.61 3.31 -2.07
CA ALA A 15 0.89 2.30 -1.31
C ALA A 15 -0.38 1.84 -2.04
N ASN A 16 -1.12 2.78 -2.62
CA ASN A 16 -2.31 2.47 -3.41
C ASN A 16 -1.96 1.65 -4.65
N TYR A 17 -0.89 2.01 -5.36
CA TYR A 17 -0.44 1.25 -6.52
C TYR A 17 -0.05 -0.17 -6.16
N LEU A 18 0.74 -0.36 -5.12
CA LEU A 18 1.16 -1.69 -4.69
C LEU A 18 -0.04 -2.54 -4.25
N SER A 19 -1.03 -1.93 -3.62
CA SER A 19 -2.26 -2.63 -3.25
C SER A 19 -3.06 -3.05 -4.48
N ALA A 20 -3.16 -2.16 -5.48
CA ALA A 20 -3.80 -2.49 -6.75
C ALA A 20 -3.05 -3.61 -7.47
N ALA A 21 -1.72 -3.57 -7.47
CA ALA A 21 -0.92 -4.61 -8.08
C ALA A 21 -1.19 -5.97 -7.44
N GLN A 22 -1.32 -6.02 -6.11
CA GLN A 22 -1.67 -7.27 -5.42
C GLN A 22 -3.04 -7.80 -5.83
N LEU A 23 -4.00 -6.92 -6.10
CA LEU A 23 -5.35 -7.32 -6.49
C LEU A 23 -5.40 -7.83 -7.93
N TYR A 24 -4.73 -7.18 -8.85
CA TYR A 24 -4.94 -7.36 -10.28
C TYR A 24 -3.81 -8.05 -11.02
N LEU A 25 -2.58 -7.98 -10.51
CA LEU A 25 -1.42 -8.49 -11.22
C LEU A 25 -0.92 -9.80 -10.62
N LEU A 26 -0.60 -10.74 -11.52
CA LEU A 26 0.05 -12.00 -11.19
C LEU A 26 1.57 -11.84 -11.20
N ASP A 27 2.08 -11.02 -12.12
CA ASP A 27 3.50 -10.83 -12.37
C ASP A 27 3.77 -9.41 -12.83
N ASN A 28 5.03 -9.01 -12.84
CA ASN A 28 5.50 -7.71 -13.33
C ASN A 28 4.89 -6.50 -12.59
N PRO A 29 4.75 -6.55 -11.24
CA PRO A 29 4.09 -5.45 -10.52
C PRO A 29 4.87 -4.14 -10.56
N LEU A 30 6.18 -4.18 -10.77
CA LEU A 30 7.02 -2.99 -10.86
C LEU A 30 7.20 -2.49 -12.29
N LEU A 31 6.49 -3.10 -13.24
CA LEU A 31 6.51 -2.71 -14.65
C LEU A 31 7.92 -2.64 -15.23
N LYS A 32 8.75 -3.63 -14.90
CA LYS A 32 10.12 -3.75 -15.45
C LYS A 32 10.12 -4.02 -16.95
N GLU A 33 9.01 -4.51 -17.46
CA GLU A 33 8.74 -4.65 -18.88
C GLU A 33 7.35 -4.13 -19.19
N PRO A 34 6.98 -3.86 -20.46
CA PRO A 34 5.64 -3.39 -20.79
C PRO A 34 4.56 -4.35 -20.32
N LEU A 35 3.47 -3.81 -19.78
CA LEU A 35 2.36 -4.61 -19.26
C LEU A 35 1.72 -5.44 -20.39
N LYS A 36 1.52 -6.73 -20.11
CA LYS A 36 0.88 -7.68 -21.03
C LYS A 36 -0.30 -8.34 -20.36
N LYS A 37 -1.19 -8.91 -21.17
CA LYS A 37 -2.38 -9.61 -20.67
C LYS A 37 -2.01 -10.76 -19.73
N GLU A 38 -0.91 -11.46 -19.98
CA GLU A 38 -0.44 -12.56 -19.15
C GLU A 38 -0.06 -12.14 -17.73
N HIS A 39 0.23 -10.86 -17.52
CA HIS A 39 0.56 -10.33 -16.20
C HIS A 39 -0.66 -10.11 -15.32
N VAL A 40 -1.86 -10.13 -15.89
CA VAL A 40 -3.10 -9.87 -15.16
C VAL A 40 -3.70 -11.18 -14.67
N LYS A 41 -4.20 -11.19 -13.44
CA LYS A 41 -4.84 -12.37 -12.85
C LYS A 41 -6.08 -12.75 -13.63
N LYS A 42 -6.28 -14.05 -13.82
CA LYS A 42 -7.50 -14.58 -14.47
C LYS A 42 -8.73 -14.42 -13.58
N LYS A 43 -8.54 -14.61 -12.27
CA LYS A 43 -9.60 -14.45 -11.26
C LYS A 43 -9.18 -13.35 -10.28
N ILE A 44 -9.91 -12.26 -10.29
CA ILE A 44 -9.65 -11.11 -9.43
C ILE A 44 -10.59 -11.21 -8.24
N VAL A 45 -10.00 -11.27 -7.04
CA VAL A 45 -10.74 -11.31 -5.77
C VAL A 45 -10.21 -10.21 -4.88
N GLY A 46 -11.10 -9.39 -4.33
CA GLY A 46 -10.75 -8.31 -3.44
C GLY A 46 -11.56 -7.06 -3.75
N HIS A 47 -11.32 -6.01 -2.97
CA HIS A 47 -12.10 -4.78 -3.04
C HIS A 47 -11.18 -3.57 -3.07
N TRP A 48 -11.04 -2.95 -4.22
CA TRP A 48 -10.20 -1.76 -4.39
C TRP A 48 -10.72 -0.56 -3.59
N GLY A 49 -12.04 -0.40 -3.49
CA GLY A 49 -12.66 0.81 -2.95
C GLY A 49 -12.26 1.18 -1.53
N THR A 50 -11.94 0.19 -0.68
CA THR A 50 -11.52 0.46 0.70
C THR A 50 -10.04 0.75 0.84
N VAL A 51 -9.22 0.36 -0.12
CA VAL A 51 -7.76 0.44 -0.03
C VAL A 51 -7.25 1.89 0.06
N PRO A 52 -7.69 2.82 -0.81
CA PRO A 52 -7.21 4.21 -0.70
C PRO A 52 -7.57 4.85 0.63
N GLY A 53 -8.75 4.56 1.18
CA GLY A 53 -9.17 5.06 2.48
C GLY A 53 -8.30 4.52 3.60
N GLN A 54 -8.02 3.23 3.61
CA GLN A 54 -7.15 2.61 4.61
C GLN A 54 -5.72 3.14 4.53
N ASN A 55 -5.17 3.27 3.34
CA ASN A 55 -3.86 3.86 3.15
C ASN A 55 -3.82 5.32 3.60
N PHE A 56 -4.87 6.07 3.34
CA PHE A 56 -4.97 7.47 3.75
C PHE A 56 -4.90 7.59 5.28
N VAL A 57 -5.67 6.77 5.99
CA VAL A 57 -5.65 6.75 7.46
C VAL A 57 -4.27 6.35 7.96
N TYR A 58 -3.66 5.34 7.37
CA TYR A 58 -2.34 4.85 7.76
C TYR A 58 -1.27 5.94 7.62
N VAL A 59 -1.25 6.64 6.49
CA VAL A 59 -0.27 7.71 6.23
C VAL A 59 -0.41 8.83 7.24
N HIS A 60 -1.64 9.25 7.55
CA HIS A 60 -1.88 10.31 8.52
C HIS A 60 -1.59 9.87 9.96
N MET A 61 -1.86 8.62 10.30
CA MET A 61 -1.47 8.07 11.60
C MET A 61 0.04 8.07 11.76
N ASN A 62 0.78 7.66 10.73
CA ASN A 62 2.25 7.72 10.76
C ASN A 62 2.76 9.14 10.96
N ARG A 63 2.11 10.12 10.34
CA ARG A 63 2.45 11.52 10.56
C ARG A 63 2.29 11.93 12.02
N ALA A 64 1.17 11.55 12.64
CA ALA A 64 0.90 11.83 14.05
C ALA A 64 1.90 11.11 14.96
N ILE A 65 2.20 9.85 14.68
CA ILE A 65 3.19 9.07 15.45
C ILE A 65 4.53 9.75 15.44
N LYS A 66 5.01 10.17 14.27
CA LYS A 66 6.32 10.85 14.15
C LYS A 66 6.33 12.22 14.83
N LYS A 67 5.25 12.97 14.67
CA LYS A 67 5.17 14.35 15.22
C LYS A 67 5.13 14.36 16.74
N TYR A 68 4.44 13.41 17.35
CA TYR A 68 4.18 13.38 18.79
C TYR A 68 4.88 12.21 19.50
N ASP A 69 5.68 11.42 18.79
CA ASP A 69 6.39 10.25 19.34
C ASP A 69 5.43 9.29 20.05
N LEU A 70 4.41 8.85 19.31
CA LEU A 70 3.35 8.01 19.85
C LEU A 70 3.61 6.53 19.61
N ASP A 71 3.18 5.70 20.57
CA ASP A 71 3.06 4.25 20.37
C ASP A 71 1.61 3.94 20.00
N MET A 72 1.40 3.40 18.80
CA MET A 72 0.04 3.13 18.30
C MET A 72 -0.04 1.76 17.64
N ILE A 73 -1.22 1.17 17.72
CA ILE A 73 -1.57 -0.06 17.01
C ILE A 73 -2.72 0.26 16.07
N TYR A 74 -2.56 -0.09 14.79
CA TYR A 74 -3.63 0.08 13.80
C TYR A 74 -4.35 -1.25 13.63
N ILE A 75 -5.66 -1.24 13.81
CA ILE A 75 -6.51 -2.41 13.62
C ILE A 75 -7.48 -2.11 12.48
N SER A 76 -7.44 -2.95 11.45
CA SER A 76 -8.33 -2.83 10.29
C SER A 76 -9.44 -3.86 10.38
N GLY A 77 -10.70 -3.40 10.35
CA GLY A 77 -11.86 -4.26 10.31
C GLY A 77 -12.13 -4.89 8.94
N PRO A 78 -12.08 -4.11 7.84
CA PRO A 78 -12.39 -4.65 6.51
C PRO A 78 -11.27 -5.56 5.99
N GLY A 79 -11.44 -6.88 6.13
CA GLY A 79 -10.46 -7.86 5.65
C GLY A 79 -10.24 -7.80 4.15
N HIS A 80 -11.26 -7.44 3.38
CA HIS A 80 -11.16 -7.33 1.92
C HIS A 80 -10.23 -6.19 1.47
N GLY A 81 -9.91 -5.24 2.35
CA GLY A 81 -8.94 -4.18 2.08
C GLY A 81 -7.58 -4.43 2.71
N GLY A 82 -7.37 -5.62 3.30
CA GLY A 82 -6.17 -5.93 4.10
C GLY A 82 -4.86 -5.92 3.35
N ASN A 83 -4.87 -5.96 2.02
CA ASN A 83 -3.65 -5.92 1.23
C ASN A 83 -2.86 -4.61 1.41
N PHE A 84 -3.45 -3.56 1.96
CA PHE A 84 -2.70 -2.34 2.29
C PHE A 84 -1.61 -2.59 3.33
N PHE A 85 -1.80 -3.53 4.24
CA PHE A 85 -0.78 -3.89 5.22
C PHE A 85 0.49 -4.40 4.54
N VAL A 86 0.35 -5.28 3.55
CA VAL A 86 1.49 -5.81 2.81
C VAL A 86 2.21 -4.70 2.04
N SER A 87 1.45 -3.82 1.38
CA SER A 87 2.01 -2.70 0.63
C SER A 87 2.84 -1.78 1.53
N ASN A 88 2.31 -1.43 2.69
CA ASN A 88 3.00 -0.55 3.63
C ASN A 88 4.21 -1.25 4.26
N ALA A 89 4.10 -2.53 4.60
CA ALA A 89 5.23 -3.29 5.10
C ALA A 89 6.37 -3.36 4.06
N TYR A 90 6.04 -3.52 2.79
CA TYR A 90 7.02 -3.50 1.70
C TYR A 90 7.70 -2.13 1.61
N LEU A 91 6.93 -1.05 1.60
CA LEU A 91 7.48 0.31 1.51
C LEU A 91 8.35 0.68 2.70
N GLU A 92 8.03 0.17 3.88
CA GLU A 92 8.81 0.38 5.08
C GLU A 92 10.07 -0.49 5.14
N GLY A 93 10.17 -1.49 4.28
CA GLY A 93 11.29 -2.40 4.23
C GLY A 93 11.19 -3.62 5.14
N THR A 94 10.21 -3.68 6.03
CA THR A 94 10.05 -4.77 6.99
C THR A 94 9.67 -6.09 6.33
N TYR A 95 8.88 -6.03 5.27
CA TYR A 95 8.48 -7.23 4.53
C TYR A 95 9.69 -7.96 3.93
N SER A 96 10.61 -7.19 3.33
CA SER A 96 11.79 -7.75 2.67
C SER A 96 12.83 -8.31 3.65
N GLU A 97 12.77 -7.93 4.92
CA GLU A 97 13.61 -8.54 5.96
C GLU A 97 13.26 -10.01 6.17
N VAL A 98 11.98 -10.37 5.99
CA VAL A 98 11.49 -11.74 6.19
C VAL A 98 11.41 -12.48 4.86
N TYR A 99 10.99 -11.80 3.79
CA TYR A 99 10.79 -12.37 2.45
C TYR A 99 11.59 -11.59 1.41
N PRO A 100 12.90 -11.76 1.35
CA PRO A 100 13.75 -11.01 0.41
C PRO A 100 13.51 -11.43 -1.10
#